data_a887fc662e161d5cd3083f0656bda6d0
#
_entry.id   a887fc662e161d5cd3083f0656bda6d0
#
_cell.length_a   1.000
_cell.length_b   1.000
_cell.length_c   1.000
_cell.angle_alpha   90.00
_cell.angle_beta   90.00
_cell.angle_gamma   90.00
#
_symmetry.space_group_name_H-M   'P 1'
#
loop_
_entity.id
_entity.type
_entity.pdbx_description
1 polymer ?
#
loop_
_entity_poly.entity_id
_entity_poly.type
_entity_poly.pdbx_seq_one_letter_code
_entity_poly.pdbx_strand_id
1 'polypeptide(L)'
;MDKRQLSDVFRERLKLLLLRSDQNQSEFAAAVGIDRSALSQLLSGASTRLPRAETLLNIAAENKVSLDWLLGLSQDEGLTGEIRASLEIEEASGGFERTLIAKWHAEAAGTKIRYVPAGIPDLLRTQALIDYEADISNRSREIQADETHFRIDDNRRPETDMEVCMPSHTLDVFARGLGIWSGFPEKERRAQLNHMAALLDDLYPTFRLFLYDGRLRYSVPYKIFGPYRAAIYCGDMYLVLYATEPIRTLTRHFDNLIRAADVNAHEAAAHARALAEADFGAAA
;
A
#
# COMPACT_ATOMS: atom_id res chain seq x y z
N MET A 1 15.04 -10.15 -13.73
CA MET A 1 14.82 -11.49 -13.11
C MET A 1 15.74 -12.49 -13.79
N ASP A 2 16.58 -13.21 -13.03
CA ASP A 2 17.44 -14.27 -13.57
C ASP A 2 16.60 -15.48 -13.98
N LYS A 3 17.10 -16.26 -14.97
CA LYS A 3 16.45 -17.48 -15.50
C LYS A 3 16.11 -18.49 -14.39
N ARG A 4 16.92 -18.58 -13.37
CA ARG A 4 16.72 -19.46 -12.22
C ARG A 4 15.57 -18.98 -11.35
N GLN A 5 15.54 -17.69 -11.05
CA GLN A 5 14.44 -17.05 -10.30
C GLN A 5 13.09 -17.19 -11.02
N LEU A 6 13.09 -17.00 -12.34
CA LEU A 6 11.88 -17.17 -13.16
C LEU A 6 11.35 -18.61 -13.08
N SER A 7 12.23 -19.61 -13.18
CA SER A 7 11.84 -21.01 -13.09
C SER A 7 11.32 -21.40 -11.69
N ASP A 8 11.89 -20.81 -10.63
CA ASP A 8 11.47 -21.08 -9.26
C ASP A 8 10.09 -20.49 -8.99
N VAL A 9 9.83 -19.24 -9.40
CA VAL A 9 8.50 -18.59 -9.29
C VAL A 9 7.44 -19.37 -10.07
N PHE A 10 7.74 -19.73 -11.31
CA PHE A 10 6.82 -20.54 -12.13
C PHE A 10 6.45 -21.85 -11.42
N ARG A 11 7.45 -22.55 -10.86
CA ARG A 11 7.24 -23.82 -10.16
C ARG A 11 6.36 -23.67 -8.90
N GLU A 12 6.59 -22.64 -8.11
CA GLU A 12 5.77 -22.37 -6.93
C GLU A 12 4.32 -22.13 -7.32
N ARG A 13 4.08 -21.35 -8.36
CA ARG A 13 2.74 -21.07 -8.86
C ARG A 13 2.07 -22.28 -9.49
N LEU A 14 2.81 -23.10 -10.21
CA LEU A 14 2.31 -24.37 -10.72
C LEU A 14 1.89 -25.34 -9.61
N LYS A 15 2.65 -25.42 -8.50
CA LYS A 15 2.26 -26.20 -7.32
C LYS A 15 0.98 -25.66 -6.68
N LEU A 16 0.84 -24.35 -6.58
CA LEU A 16 -0.38 -23.70 -6.08
C LEU A 16 -1.60 -24.05 -6.93
N LEU A 17 -1.48 -24.00 -8.26
CA LEU A 17 -2.57 -24.36 -9.18
C LEU A 17 -2.98 -25.82 -9.01
N LEU A 18 -2.01 -26.73 -8.94
CA LEU A 18 -2.28 -28.15 -8.73
C LEU A 18 -2.99 -28.41 -7.37
N LEU A 19 -2.58 -27.71 -6.30
CA LEU A 19 -3.22 -27.82 -5.00
C LEU A 19 -4.68 -27.32 -4.99
N ARG A 20 -4.99 -26.30 -5.79
CA ARG A 20 -6.34 -25.71 -5.87
C ARG A 20 -7.29 -26.45 -6.81
N SER A 21 -6.76 -27.20 -7.75
CA SER A 21 -7.58 -27.88 -8.77
C SER A 21 -8.34 -29.09 -8.29
N ASP A 22 -8.09 -29.56 -7.04
CA ASP A 22 -8.60 -30.83 -6.50
C ASP A 22 -8.33 -32.07 -7.41
N GLN A 23 -7.42 -31.94 -8.39
CA GLN A 23 -7.05 -32.95 -9.36
C GLN A 23 -5.78 -33.68 -8.93
N ASN A 24 -5.66 -34.96 -9.29
CA ASN A 24 -4.37 -35.61 -9.19
C ASN A 24 -3.43 -35.20 -10.32
N GLN A 25 -2.12 -35.50 -10.18
CA GLN A 25 -1.12 -35.08 -11.18
C GLN A 25 -1.39 -35.59 -12.61
N SER A 26 -2.04 -36.73 -12.77
CA SER A 26 -2.34 -37.29 -14.09
C SER A 26 -3.50 -36.57 -14.75
N GLU A 27 -4.52 -36.23 -13.97
CA GLU A 27 -5.69 -35.47 -14.41
C GLU A 27 -5.29 -34.05 -14.78
N PHE A 28 -4.50 -33.38 -13.92
CA PHE A 28 -3.99 -32.04 -14.17
C PHE A 28 -3.11 -32.00 -15.41
N ALA A 29 -2.19 -32.97 -15.60
CA ALA A 29 -1.34 -33.05 -16.77
C ALA A 29 -2.15 -33.20 -18.07
N ALA A 30 -3.18 -34.07 -18.05
CA ALA A 30 -4.09 -34.25 -19.17
C ALA A 30 -4.88 -32.97 -19.50
N ALA A 31 -5.39 -32.26 -18.50
CA ALA A 31 -6.13 -31.01 -18.63
C ALA A 31 -5.29 -29.92 -19.30
N VAL A 32 -3.99 -29.80 -18.96
CA VAL A 32 -3.09 -28.80 -19.55
C VAL A 32 -2.35 -29.32 -20.78
N GLY A 33 -2.67 -30.52 -21.27
CA GLY A 33 -2.13 -31.08 -22.53
C GLY A 33 -0.66 -31.50 -22.48
N ILE A 34 -0.18 -31.99 -21.34
CA ILE A 34 1.18 -32.53 -21.17
C ILE A 34 1.16 -33.93 -20.54
N ASP A 35 2.27 -34.68 -20.70
CA ASP A 35 2.43 -35.97 -20.02
C ASP A 35 2.68 -35.77 -18.51
N ARG A 36 2.22 -36.73 -17.71
CA ARG A 36 2.46 -36.76 -16.27
C ARG A 36 3.96 -36.70 -15.93
N SER A 37 4.82 -37.32 -16.72
CA SER A 37 6.28 -37.28 -16.56
C SER A 37 6.83 -35.87 -16.76
N ALA A 38 6.31 -35.12 -17.75
CA ALA A 38 6.67 -33.73 -17.98
C ALA A 38 6.23 -32.84 -16.82
N LEU A 39 4.99 -33.01 -16.33
CA LEU A 39 4.50 -32.29 -15.14
C LEU A 39 5.38 -32.57 -13.91
N SER A 40 5.72 -33.83 -13.67
CA SER A 40 6.61 -34.22 -12.54
C SER A 40 7.99 -33.57 -12.65
N GLN A 41 8.56 -33.45 -13.84
CA GLN A 41 9.84 -32.76 -14.07
C GLN A 41 9.72 -31.24 -13.79
N LEU A 42 8.64 -30.62 -14.19
CA LEU A 42 8.38 -29.19 -13.90
C LEU A 42 8.24 -28.93 -12.39
N LEU A 43 7.60 -29.83 -11.67
CA LEU A 43 7.38 -29.73 -10.21
C LEU A 43 8.65 -30.05 -9.39
N SER A 44 9.50 -30.96 -9.87
CA SER A 44 10.70 -31.43 -9.13
C SER A 44 11.82 -30.42 -9.03
N GLY A 45 11.88 -29.47 -9.96
CA GLY A 45 12.97 -28.49 -10.02
C GLY A 45 14.29 -29.04 -10.57
N ALA A 46 14.29 -30.23 -11.14
CA ALA A 46 15.48 -30.84 -11.78
C ALA A 46 15.96 -30.04 -13.00
N SER A 47 15.12 -29.19 -13.56
CA SER A 47 15.46 -28.35 -14.71
C SER A 47 15.08 -26.89 -14.45
N THR A 48 15.94 -25.96 -14.89
CA THR A 48 15.66 -24.52 -14.94
C THR A 48 14.96 -24.10 -16.25
N ARG A 49 14.55 -25.08 -17.07
CA ARG A 49 13.83 -24.80 -18.31
C ARG A 49 12.34 -24.58 -18.03
N LEU A 50 11.83 -23.50 -18.55
CA LEU A 50 10.38 -23.26 -18.63
C LEU A 50 9.75 -24.16 -19.72
N PRO A 51 8.47 -24.49 -19.59
CA PRO A 51 7.70 -25.13 -20.67
C PRO A 51 7.71 -24.28 -21.94
N ARG A 52 7.30 -24.88 -23.05
CA ARG A 52 7.04 -24.15 -24.31
C ARG A 52 5.87 -23.18 -24.12
N ALA A 53 5.84 -22.13 -24.92
CA ALA A 53 4.78 -21.10 -24.86
C ALA A 53 3.36 -21.69 -24.92
N GLU A 54 3.15 -22.72 -25.77
CA GLU A 54 1.88 -23.45 -25.88
C GLU A 54 1.47 -24.09 -24.54
N THR A 55 2.38 -24.75 -23.85
CA THR A 55 2.11 -25.36 -22.53
C THR A 55 1.82 -24.30 -21.47
N LEU A 56 2.54 -23.18 -21.50
CA LEU A 56 2.27 -22.05 -20.59
C LEU A 56 0.86 -21.47 -20.81
N LEU A 57 0.46 -21.31 -22.08
CA LEU A 57 -0.87 -20.87 -22.47
C LEU A 57 -1.95 -21.83 -21.98
N ASN A 58 -1.77 -23.15 -22.18
CA ASN A 58 -2.73 -24.15 -21.72
C ASN A 58 -2.88 -24.16 -20.20
N ILE A 59 -1.75 -24.07 -19.45
CA ILE A 59 -1.78 -23.97 -17.99
C ILE A 59 -2.56 -22.73 -17.55
N ALA A 60 -2.29 -21.59 -18.17
CA ALA A 60 -2.95 -20.33 -17.84
C ALA A 60 -4.45 -20.36 -18.15
N ALA A 61 -4.83 -20.86 -19.34
CA ALA A 61 -6.21 -20.93 -19.80
C ALA A 61 -7.06 -21.90 -18.96
N GLU A 62 -6.56 -23.11 -18.71
CA GLU A 62 -7.27 -24.13 -17.94
C GLU A 62 -7.52 -23.69 -16.49
N ASN A 63 -6.53 -23.03 -15.89
CA ASN A 63 -6.61 -22.58 -14.50
C ASN A 63 -7.14 -21.15 -14.36
N LYS A 64 -7.55 -20.49 -15.46
CA LYS A 64 -8.07 -19.12 -15.48
C LYS A 64 -7.16 -18.10 -14.81
N VAL A 65 -5.85 -18.22 -15.03
CA VAL A 65 -4.82 -17.30 -14.50
C VAL A 65 -4.08 -16.60 -15.64
N SER A 66 -3.51 -15.41 -15.37
CA SER A 66 -2.72 -14.69 -16.35
C SER A 66 -1.33 -15.30 -16.53
N LEU A 67 -0.78 -15.21 -17.75
CA LEU A 67 0.61 -15.60 -18.01
C LEU A 67 1.61 -14.76 -17.22
N ASP A 68 1.31 -13.49 -17.01
CA ASP A 68 2.15 -12.58 -16.24
C ASP A 68 2.23 -13.02 -14.77
N TRP A 69 1.10 -13.42 -14.21
CA TRP A 69 1.11 -14.03 -12.89
C TRP A 69 1.87 -15.35 -12.91
N LEU A 70 1.59 -16.26 -13.83
CA LEU A 70 2.23 -17.57 -13.89
C LEU A 70 3.76 -17.46 -13.98
N LEU A 71 4.27 -16.43 -14.67
CA LEU A 71 5.70 -16.16 -14.85
C LEU A 71 6.30 -15.19 -13.82
N GLY A 72 5.52 -14.67 -12.86
CA GLY A 72 6.02 -13.80 -11.81
C GLY A 72 6.16 -12.33 -12.18
N LEU A 73 5.60 -11.90 -13.29
CA LEU A 73 5.55 -10.50 -13.71
C LEU A 73 4.45 -9.72 -12.99
N SER A 74 3.37 -10.40 -12.59
CA SER A 74 2.25 -9.84 -11.83
C SER A 74 1.95 -10.68 -10.57
N GLN A 75 1.35 -10.07 -9.58
CA GLN A 75 0.73 -10.76 -8.43
C GLN A 75 -0.78 -11.00 -8.65
N ASP A 76 -1.37 -10.39 -9.67
CA ASP A 76 -2.77 -10.58 -10.03
C ASP A 76 -2.93 -11.88 -10.85
N GLU A 77 -3.68 -12.82 -10.33
CA GLU A 77 -3.94 -14.13 -10.94
C GLU A 77 -4.94 -14.01 -12.12
N GLY A 78 -5.77 -12.96 -12.13
CA GLY A 78 -6.93 -12.87 -13.01
C GLY A 78 -6.61 -12.89 -14.51
N LEU A 79 -7.42 -13.65 -15.27
CA LEU A 79 -7.55 -13.55 -16.72
C LEU A 79 -8.35 -12.29 -17.11
N THR A 80 -8.05 -11.14 -16.55
CA THR A 80 -8.53 -9.91 -17.16
C THR A 80 -7.66 -9.71 -18.40
N GLY A 81 -8.25 -9.83 -19.56
CA GLY A 81 -7.58 -9.67 -20.85
C GLY A 81 -7.05 -8.25 -21.11
N GLU A 82 -6.93 -7.46 -20.10
CA GLU A 82 -6.14 -6.26 -20.03
C GLU A 82 -4.71 -6.65 -19.70
N ILE A 83 -3.83 -6.54 -20.68
CA ILE A 83 -2.39 -6.41 -20.43
C ILE A 83 -2.26 -5.13 -19.58
N ARG A 84 -2.32 -5.27 -18.26
CA ARG A 84 -2.03 -4.12 -17.40
C ARG A 84 -0.58 -3.71 -17.66
N ALA A 85 -0.42 -2.48 -18.08
CA ALA A 85 0.90 -1.90 -18.19
C ALA A 85 1.60 -2.04 -16.83
N SER A 86 2.91 -2.29 -16.84
CA SER A 86 3.71 -2.36 -15.60
C SER A 86 3.63 -1.07 -14.78
N LEU A 87 3.20 -0.01 -15.42
CA LEU A 87 3.00 1.34 -14.93
C LEU A 87 1.73 1.93 -15.58
N GLU A 88 0.84 2.48 -14.77
CA GLU A 88 -0.33 3.23 -15.21
C GLU A 88 -0.35 4.60 -14.54
N ILE A 89 -0.95 5.58 -15.21
CA ILE A 89 -1.21 6.90 -14.63
C ILE A 89 -2.72 6.98 -14.41
N GLU A 90 -3.10 7.18 -13.14
CA GLU A 90 -4.50 7.35 -12.73
C GLU A 90 -4.72 8.79 -12.28
N GLU A 91 -5.75 9.45 -12.80
CA GLU A 91 -6.09 10.80 -12.37
C GLU A 91 -6.64 10.80 -10.94
N ALA A 92 -6.14 11.71 -10.11
CA ALA A 92 -6.58 11.93 -8.74
C ALA A 92 -7.56 13.09 -8.69
N SER A 93 -8.67 13.01 -9.46
CA SER A 93 -9.65 14.09 -9.54
C SER A 93 -11.03 13.68 -8.99
N GLY A 94 -11.52 14.43 -8.00
CA GLY A 94 -12.89 14.36 -7.48
C GLY A 94 -13.34 13.00 -6.96
N GLY A 95 -14.61 12.64 -7.19
CA GLY A 95 -15.20 11.39 -6.70
C GLY A 95 -14.61 10.10 -7.28
N PHE A 96 -13.87 10.18 -8.40
CA PHE A 96 -13.19 9.04 -9.01
C PHE A 96 -12.00 8.56 -8.15
N GLU A 97 -11.21 9.49 -7.60
CA GLU A 97 -10.10 9.17 -6.68
C GLU A 97 -10.59 8.32 -5.49
N ARG A 98 -11.71 8.72 -4.89
CA ARG A 98 -12.31 8.01 -3.75
C ARG A 98 -12.65 6.57 -4.10
N THR A 99 -13.34 6.35 -5.22
CA THR A 99 -13.73 5.02 -5.69
C THR A 99 -12.51 4.16 -5.97
N LEU A 100 -11.47 4.74 -6.57
CA LEU A 100 -10.22 4.07 -6.90
C LEU A 100 -9.46 3.63 -5.63
N ILE A 101 -9.26 4.54 -4.68
CA ILE A 101 -8.57 4.25 -3.43
C ILE A 101 -9.35 3.25 -2.57
N ALA A 102 -10.67 3.37 -2.49
CA ALA A 102 -11.53 2.41 -1.77
C ALA A 102 -11.44 1.00 -2.38
N LYS A 103 -11.46 0.90 -3.72
CA LYS A 103 -11.25 -0.35 -4.44
C LYS A 103 -9.89 -0.97 -4.11
N TRP A 104 -8.82 -0.18 -4.11
CA TRP A 104 -7.47 -0.66 -3.80
C TRP A 104 -7.33 -1.14 -2.36
N HIS A 105 -7.99 -0.48 -1.41
CA HIS A 105 -8.04 -0.94 -0.02
C HIS A 105 -8.79 -2.27 0.10
N ALA A 106 -9.96 -2.40 -0.56
CA ALA A 106 -10.74 -3.65 -0.54
C ALA A 106 -9.97 -4.83 -1.14
N GLU A 107 -9.26 -4.61 -2.26
CA GLU A 107 -8.44 -5.63 -2.91
C GLU A 107 -7.21 -6.03 -2.05
N ALA A 108 -6.74 -5.15 -1.20
CA ALA A 108 -5.61 -5.39 -0.30
C ALA A 108 -6.03 -5.91 1.09
N ALA A 109 -7.33 -6.17 1.32
CA ALA A 109 -7.82 -6.69 2.60
C ALA A 109 -7.06 -7.96 3.00
N GLY A 110 -6.69 -8.08 4.28
CA GLY A 110 -5.87 -9.17 4.80
C GLY A 110 -4.38 -9.10 4.45
N THR A 111 -3.92 -8.02 3.80
CA THR A 111 -2.51 -7.77 3.54
C THR A 111 -2.03 -6.48 4.21
N LYS A 112 -0.70 -6.35 4.36
CA LYS A 112 -0.11 -5.14 4.93
C LYS A 112 -0.16 -3.98 3.96
N ILE A 113 -0.69 -2.83 4.42
CA ILE A 113 -0.64 -1.55 3.69
C ILE A 113 0.48 -0.69 4.29
N ARG A 114 1.33 -0.10 3.43
CA ARG A 114 2.39 0.82 3.80
C ARG A 114 2.14 2.17 3.18
N TYR A 115 2.25 3.23 3.98
CA TYR A 115 1.87 4.58 3.56
C TYR A 115 2.89 5.63 3.99
N VAL A 116 3.41 6.38 3.03
CA VAL A 116 4.13 7.64 3.26
C VAL A 116 3.18 8.76 2.83
N PRO A 117 2.59 9.51 3.76
CA PRO A 117 1.65 10.59 3.44
C PRO A 117 2.36 11.86 2.96
N ALA A 118 1.63 12.71 2.22
CA ALA A 118 2.09 14.05 1.84
C ALA A 118 2.01 15.06 3.00
N GLY A 119 1.23 14.78 4.04
CA GLY A 119 1.01 15.61 5.21
C GLY A 119 0.52 14.76 6.38
N ILE A 120 -0.40 15.29 7.20
CA ILE A 120 -1.04 14.50 8.25
C ILE A 120 -1.86 13.36 7.61
N PRO A 121 -1.70 12.09 8.05
CA PRO A 121 -2.43 10.96 7.48
C PRO A 121 -3.94 11.18 7.52
N ASP A 122 -4.62 10.86 6.41
CA ASP A 122 -6.06 11.11 6.23
C ASP A 122 -6.90 10.55 7.38
N LEU A 123 -6.59 9.33 7.84
CA LEU A 123 -7.26 8.65 8.94
C LEU A 123 -7.24 9.44 10.26
N LEU A 124 -6.20 10.22 10.48
CA LEU A 124 -5.94 10.91 11.75
C LEU A 124 -6.43 12.36 11.75
N ARG A 125 -7.07 12.84 10.67
CA ARG A 125 -7.53 14.24 10.56
C ARG A 125 -8.86 14.46 11.26
N THR A 126 -8.98 15.62 11.95
CA THR A 126 -10.25 16.13 12.43
C THR A 126 -11.04 16.79 11.29
N GLN A 127 -12.35 16.94 11.46
CA GLN A 127 -13.20 17.65 10.50
C GLN A 127 -12.70 19.09 10.29
N ALA A 128 -12.30 19.79 11.35
CA ALA A 128 -11.80 21.17 11.26
C ALA A 128 -10.54 21.27 10.37
N LEU A 129 -9.63 20.29 10.45
CA LEU A 129 -8.46 20.25 9.58
C LEU A 129 -8.84 19.93 8.14
N ILE A 130 -9.75 18.99 7.92
CA ILE A 130 -10.27 18.64 6.58
C ILE A 130 -10.88 19.88 5.91
N ASP A 131 -11.73 20.60 6.63
CA ASP A 131 -12.39 21.82 6.12
C ASP A 131 -11.36 22.90 5.77
N TYR A 132 -10.38 23.11 6.64
CA TYR A 132 -9.32 24.09 6.42
C TYR A 132 -8.45 23.75 5.19
N GLU A 133 -8.01 22.48 5.07
CA GLU A 133 -7.20 22.03 3.93
C GLU A 133 -8.00 22.03 2.62
N ALA A 134 -9.32 21.76 2.66
CA ALA A 134 -10.19 21.84 1.50
C ALA A 134 -10.32 23.27 0.99
N ASP A 135 -10.43 24.26 1.89
CA ASP A 135 -10.50 25.69 1.52
C ASP A 135 -9.22 26.17 0.82
N ILE A 136 -8.06 25.71 1.29
CA ILE A 136 -6.77 26.07 0.68
C ILE A 136 -6.58 25.39 -0.69
N SER A 137 -6.96 24.10 -0.80
CA SER A 137 -6.70 23.27 -1.97
C SER A 137 -7.82 23.28 -3.02
N ASN A 138 -8.93 23.97 -2.74
CA ASN A 138 -10.16 23.94 -3.55
C ASN A 138 -10.72 22.51 -3.78
N ARG A 139 -10.50 21.61 -2.82
CA ARG A 139 -11.00 20.23 -2.85
C ARG A 139 -12.35 20.11 -2.17
N SER A 140 -13.15 19.09 -2.53
CA SER A 140 -14.47 18.85 -1.93
C SER A 140 -14.36 18.36 -0.47
N ARG A 141 -14.98 19.08 0.46
CA ARG A 141 -15.01 18.79 1.91
C ARG A 141 -15.72 17.48 2.24
N GLU A 142 -16.84 17.20 1.59
CA GLU A 142 -17.67 16.04 1.84
C GLU A 142 -16.94 14.72 1.51
N ILE A 143 -16.16 14.74 0.43
CA ILE A 143 -15.38 13.58 -0.01
C ILE A 143 -14.34 13.19 1.03
N GLN A 144 -13.64 14.15 1.64
CA GLN A 144 -12.57 13.88 2.60
C GLN A 144 -13.09 13.37 3.96
N ALA A 145 -14.22 13.92 4.45
CA ALA A 145 -14.80 13.53 5.73
C ALA A 145 -15.35 12.09 5.70
N ASP A 146 -16.11 11.73 4.68
CA ASP A 146 -16.67 10.38 4.50
C ASP A 146 -15.59 9.31 4.40
N GLU A 147 -14.48 9.63 3.73
CA GLU A 147 -13.33 8.73 3.62
C GLU A 147 -12.68 8.45 4.97
N THR A 148 -12.55 9.47 5.81
CA THR A 148 -11.92 9.34 7.12
C THR A 148 -12.72 8.41 8.03
N HIS A 149 -14.05 8.57 8.10
CA HIS A 149 -14.91 7.72 8.91
C HIS A 149 -14.92 6.25 8.44
N PHE A 150 -15.05 6.01 7.15
CA PHE A 150 -15.01 4.65 6.60
C PHE A 150 -13.67 3.95 6.91
N ARG A 151 -12.55 4.67 6.79
CA ARG A 151 -11.22 4.12 7.05
C ARG A 151 -10.95 3.85 8.53
N ILE A 152 -11.55 4.62 9.45
CA ILE A 152 -11.43 4.36 10.90
C ILE A 152 -12.09 3.02 11.23
N ASP A 153 -13.31 2.76 10.75
CA ASP A 153 -14.02 1.52 11.00
C ASP A 153 -13.31 0.31 10.37
N ASP A 154 -12.73 0.48 9.19
CA ASP A 154 -11.95 -0.55 8.51
C ASP A 154 -10.65 -0.87 9.28
N ASN A 155 -9.94 0.14 9.81
CA ASN A 155 -8.72 -0.05 10.59
C ASN A 155 -8.95 -0.63 11.99
N ARG A 156 -10.19 -0.67 12.48
CA ARG A 156 -10.55 -1.38 13.72
C ARG A 156 -10.70 -2.89 13.54
N ARG A 157 -10.72 -3.36 12.28
CA ARG A 157 -10.82 -4.81 12.00
C ARG A 157 -9.51 -5.50 12.26
N PRO A 158 -9.53 -6.70 12.87
CA PRO A 158 -8.30 -7.43 13.22
C PRO A 158 -7.43 -7.81 12.03
N GLU A 159 -8.01 -7.98 10.85
CA GLU A 159 -7.32 -8.31 9.59
C GLU A 159 -6.63 -7.11 8.94
N THR A 160 -6.83 -5.89 9.44
CA THR A 160 -6.18 -4.70 8.90
C THR A 160 -4.78 -4.55 9.51
N ASP A 161 -3.78 -4.32 8.68
CA ASP A 161 -2.39 -4.07 9.06
C ASP A 161 -1.85 -2.88 8.26
N MET A 162 -1.81 -1.71 8.89
CA MET A 162 -1.37 -0.47 8.23
C MET A 162 -0.18 0.14 8.96
N GLU A 163 0.91 0.35 8.23
CA GLU A 163 2.11 1.05 8.68
C GLU A 163 2.22 2.39 7.95
N VAL A 164 2.46 3.45 8.71
CA VAL A 164 2.63 4.81 8.19
C VAL A 164 3.99 5.33 8.63
N CYS A 165 4.77 5.87 7.68
CA CYS A 165 6.02 6.58 7.96
C CYS A 165 5.92 8.01 7.47
N MET A 166 6.18 8.99 8.33
CA MET A 166 6.21 10.40 7.93
C MET A 166 7.38 11.15 8.58
N PRO A 167 7.86 12.24 7.98
CA PRO A 167 8.92 13.03 8.60
C PRO A 167 8.40 13.71 9.87
N SER A 168 9.18 13.67 10.95
CA SER A 168 8.83 14.27 12.26
C SER A 168 8.53 15.76 12.16
N HIS A 169 9.29 16.48 11.32
CA HIS A 169 9.12 17.92 11.13
C HIS A 169 7.73 18.31 10.59
N THR A 170 6.99 17.39 9.97
CA THR A 170 5.60 17.68 9.53
C THR A 170 4.71 18.01 10.72
N LEU A 171 4.82 17.23 11.82
CA LEU A 171 4.07 17.52 13.06
C LEU A 171 4.58 18.76 13.78
N ASP A 172 5.89 19.02 13.77
CA ASP A 172 6.48 20.22 14.34
C ASP A 172 5.99 21.50 13.63
N VAL A 173 6.00 21.49 12.29
CA VAL A 173 5.51 22.60 11.46
C VAL A 173 4.01 22.81 11.67
N PHE A 174 3.24 21.73 11.75
CA PHE A 174 1.81 21.77 12.06
C PHE A 174 1.55 22.37 13.44
N ALA A 175 2.19 21.86 14.49
CA ALA A 175 2.01 22.31 15.86
C ALA A 175 2.31 23.81 16.04
N ARG A 176 3.35 24.30 15.37
CA ARG A 176 3.74 25.72 15.36
C ARG A 176 2.85 26.59 14.47
N GLY A 177 1.97 26.03 13.66
CA GLY A 177 1.14 26.78 12.70
C GLY A 177 1.98 27.45 11.63
N LEU A 178 2.93 26.73 11.05
CA LEU A 178 3.79 27.24 9.99
C LEU A 178 3.39 26.66 8.63
N GLY A 179 3.92 27.25 7.55
CA GLY A 179 3.68 26.82 6.19
C GLY A 179 2.19 26.89 5.80
N ILE A 180 1.65 25.81 5.26
CA ILE A 180 0.25 25.75 4.83
C ILE A 180 -0.75 25.87 5.99
N TRP A 181 -0.33 25.64 7.23
CA TRP A 181 -1.17 25.72 8.43
C TRP A 181 -1.05 27.06 9.19
N SER A 182 -0.44 28.08 8.60
CA SER A 182 -0.25 29.41 9.25
C SER A 182 -1.56 30.12 9.59
N GLY A 183 -2.64 29.82 8.86
CA GLY A 183 -3.99 30.34 9.13
C GLY A 183 -4.85 29.42 9.99
N PHE A 184 -4.38 28.22 10.35
CA PHE A 184 -5.16 27.27 11.14
C PHE A 184 -5.03 27.61 12.64
N PRO A 185 -6.18 27.84 13.35
CA PRO A 185 -6.14 28.35 14.74
C PRO A 185 -5.37 27.40 15.68
N GLU A 186 -4.61 27.96 16.63
CA GLU A 186 -3.85 27.18 17.60
C GLU A 186 -4.72 26.19 18.38
N LYS A 187 -5.91 26.63 18.83
CA LYS A 187 -6.87 25.74 19.51
C LYS A 187 -7.21 24.51 18.69
N GLU A 188 -7.42 24.67 17.40
CA GLU A 188 -7.75 23.58 16.47
C GLU A 188 -6.53 22.69 16.20
N ARG A 189 -5.33 23.26 16.14
CA ARG A 189 -4.08 22.48 16.02
C ARG A 189 -3.86 21.59 17.24
N ARG A 190 -4.06 22.12 18.47
CA ARG A 190 -4.00 21.36 19.72
C ARG A 190 -5.07 20.25 19.76
N ALA A 191 -6.29 20.56 19.36
CA ALA A 191 -7.39 19.59 19.25
C ALA A 191 -7.06 18.47 18.26
N GLN A 192 -6.50 18.81 17.10
CA GLN A 192 -6.04 17.86 16.08
C GLN A 192 -4.96 16.91 16.63
N LEU A 193 -3.95 17.41 17.30
CA LEU A 193 -2.88 16.60 17.86
C LEU A 193 -3.37 15.65 18.97
N ASN A 194 -4.28 16.11 19.82
CA ASN A 194 -4.93 15.27 20.84
C ASN A 194 -5.84 14.20 20.22
N HIS A 195 -6.60 14.53 19.17
CA HIS A 195 -7.39 13.58 18.40
C HIS A 195 -6.51 12.51 17.76
N MET A 196 -5.43 12.93 17.13
CA MET A 196 -4.45 12.03 16.54
C MET A 196 -3.87 11.08 17.58
N ALA A 197 -3.48 11.59 18.77
CA ALA A 197 -2.97 10.77 19.84
C ALA A 197 -3.98 9.73 20.34
N ALA A 198 -5.24 10.13 20.49
CA ALA A 198 -6.31 9.23 20.91
C ALA A 198 -6.55 8.11 19.88
N LEU A 199 -6.57 8.43 18.57
CA LEU A 199 -6.72 7.43 17.52
C LEU A 199 -5.51 6.49 17.43
N LEU A 200 -4.29 6.99 17.64
CA LEU A 200 -3.08 6.16 17.65
C LEU A 200 -3.12 5.11 18.76
N ASP A 201 -3.65 5.47 19.94
CA ASP A 201 -3.83 4.51 21.04
C ASP A 201 -4.97 3.51 20.74
N ASP A 202 -6.11 3.99 20.22
CA ASP A 202 -7.30 3.17 19.92
C ASP A 202 -7.05 2.14 18.81
N LEU A 203 -6.31 2.54 17.77
CA LEU A 203 -6.06 1.71 16.59
C LEU A 203 -4.81 0.84 16.68
N TYR A 204 -4.00 0.97 17.73
CA TYR A 204 -2.84 0.09 17.93
C TYR A 204 -3.30 -1.34 18.27
N PRO A 205 -2.73 -2.39 17.68
CA PRO A 205 -1.58 -2.44 16.77
C PRO A 205 -1.91 -2.48 15.27
N THR A 206 -3.18 -2.34 14.87
CA THR A 206 -3.61 -2.44 13.46
C THR A 206 -3.16 -1.25 12.62
N PHE A 207 -2.99 -0.08 13.25
CA PHE A 207 -2.44 1.13 12.66
C PHE A 207 -1.18 1.57 13.44
N ARG A 208 -0.06 1.71 12.74
CA ARG A 208 1.24 2.05 13.35
C ARG A 208 1.86 3.24 12.64
N LEU A 209 2.11 4.33 13.39
CA LEU A 209 2.79 5.52 12.89
C LEU A 209 4.25 5.55 13.37
N PHE A 210 5.17 5.75 12.43
CA PHE A 210 6.59 5.94 12.66
C PHE A 210 6.99 7.33 12.18
N LEU A 211 7.81 8.06 12.94
CA LEU A 211 8.33 9.36 12.54
C LEU A 211 9.85 9.28 12.36
N TYR A 212 10.34 9.76 11.21
CA TYR A 212 11.75 9.77 10.89
C TYR A 212 12.29 11.19 10.69
N ASP A 213 13.60 11.41 10.84
CA ASP A 213 14.24 12.70 10.54
C ASP A 213 14.26 12.96 9.04
N GLY A 214 13.40 13.87 8.60
CA GLY A 214 13.30 14.28 7.19
C GLY A 214 14.53 14.99 6.63
N ARG A 215 15.48 15.41 7.48
CA ARG A 215 16.79 15.96 7.06
C ARG A 215 17.76 14.85 6.64
N LEU A 216 17.63 13.67 7.24
CA LEU A 216 18.50 12.51 6.99
C LEU A 216 17.91 11.57 5.93
N ARG A 217 16.59 11.55 5.79
CA ARG A 217 15.88 10.67 4.85
C ARG A 217 14.82 11.45 4.10
N TYR A 218 14.75 11.25 2.81
CA TYR A 218 13.71 11.82 1.96
C TYR A 218 12.87 10.72 1.33
N SER A 219 11.57 10.96 1.27
CA SER A 219 10.63 10.13 0.52
C SER A 219 9.55 10.97 -0.13
N VAL A 220 9.16 10.61 -1.35
CA VAL A 220 7.92 11.11 -1.96
C VAL A 220 6.73 10.43 -1.30
N PRO A 221 5.53 11.02 -1.35
CA PRO A 221 4.31 10.35 -0.89
C PRO A 221 3.98 9.13 -1.76
N TYR A 222 3.75 7.97 -1.12
CA TYR A 222 3.31 6.77 -1.82
C TYR A 222 2.56 5.83 -0.87
N LYS A 223 1.78 4.92 -1.45
CA LYS A 223 1.08 3.86 -0.73
C LYS A 223 1.31 2.52 -1.41
N ILE A 224 1.60 1.49 -0.63
CA ILE A 224 1.77 0.11 -1.11
C ILE A 224 0.61 -0.72 -0.58
N PHE A 225 -0.13 -1.35 -1.48
CA PHE A 225 -1.29 -2.17 -1.18
C PHE A 225 -0.90 -3.65 -1.28
N GLY A 226 -0.33 -4.19 -0.20
CA GLY A 226 0.18 -5.56 -0.14
C GLY A 226 1.16 -5.88 -1.28
N PRO A 227 1.03 -7.04 -1.92
CA PRO A 227 1.84 -7.41 -3.07
C PRO A 227 1.26 -6.92 -4.41
N TYR A 228 0.07 -6.27 -4.41
CA TYR A 228 -0.72 -6.05 -5.63
C TYR A 228 -0.30 -4.82 -6.41
N ARG A 229 0.02 -3.72 -5.72
CA ARG A 229 0.41 -2.45 -6.34
C ARG A 229 1.09 -1.50 -5.39
N ALA A 230 1.80 -0.53 -5.98
CA ALA A 230 2.25 0.66 -5.29
C ALA A 230 1.79 1.90 -6.08
N ALA A 231 1.26 2.90 -5.38
CA ALA A 231 0.78 4.15 -5.96
C ALA A 231 1.60 5.31 -5.42
N ILE A 232 2.32 6.02 -6.28
CA ILE A 232 3.09 7.22 -5.96
C ILE A 232 2.21 8.43 -6.26
N TYR A 233 1.99 9.29 -5.27
CA TYR A 233 1.17 10.49 -5.42
C TYR A 233 1.98 11.64 -6.02
N CYS A 234 1.49 12.19 -7.11
CA CYS A 234 2.13 13.26 -7.87
C CYS A 234 1.28 14.57 -7.92
N GLY A 235 0.42 14.79 -6.93
CA GLY A 235 -0.49 15.93 -6.88
C GLY A 235 -1.87 15.56 -7.42
N ASP A 236 -2.10 15.78 -8.72
CA ASP A 236 -3.39 15.52 -9.37
C ASP A 236 -3.48 14.12 -10.01
N MET A 237 -2.48 13.26 -9.76
CA MET A 237 -2.41 11.93 -10.33
C MET A 237 -1.65 10.95 -9.44
N TYR A 238 -1.88 9.66 -9.69
CA TYR A 238 -1.11 8.55 -9.16
C TYR A 238 -0.33 7.84 -10.26
N LEU A 239 0.95 7.62 -10.00
CA LEU A 239 1.78 6.72 -10.78
C LEU A 239 1.65 5.34 -10.15
N VAL A 240 0.92 4.43 -10.81
CA VAL A 240 0.58 3.12 -10.26
C VAL A 240 1.48 2.05 -10.83
N LEU A 241 2.18 1.34 -9.96
CA LEU A 241 3.12 0.27 -10.28
C LEU A 241 2.48 -1.08 -9.94
N TYR A 242 2.43 -1.99 -10.91
CA TYR A 242 1.90 -3.36 -10.73
C TYR A 242 3.00 -4.42 -10.76
N ALA A 243 4.18 -4.09 -11.30
CA ALA A 243 5.27 -5.04 -11.38
C ALA A 243 5.88 -5.34 -10.00
N THR A 244 6.21 -6.60 -9.77
CA THR A 244 6.71 -7.11 -8.47
C THR A 244 7.99 -6.42 -8.01
N GLU A 245 8.97 -6.19 -8.91
CA GLU A 245 10.27 -5.63 -8.52
C GLU A 245 10.19 -4.15 -8.07
N PRO A 246 9.48 -3.24 -8.77
CA PRO A 246 9.23 -1.90 -8.24
C PRO A 246 8.51 -1.91 -6.88
N ILE A 247 7.49 -2.76 -6.69
CA ILE A 247 6.77 -2.88 -5.41
C ILE A 247 7.74 -3.33 -4.30
N ARG A 248 8.55 -4.35 -4.54
CA ARG A 248 9.58 -4.82 -3.59
C ARG A 248 10.63 -3.73 -3.29
N THR A 249 10.99 -2.94 -4.27
CA THR A 249 11.96 -1.84 -4.09
C THR A 249 11.39 -0.76 -3.18
N LEU A 250 10.13 -0.34 -3.39
CA LEU A 250 9.44 0.60 -2.51
C LEU A 250 9.19 0.01 -1.11
N THR A 251 8.89 -1.29 -1.01
CA THR A 251 8.78 -1.97 0.28
C THR A 251 10.10 -1.91 1.07
N ARG A 252 11.23 -2.22 0.44
CA ARG A 252 12.55 -2.09 1.08
C ARG A 252 12.87 -0.65 1.48
N HIS A 253 12.48 0.33 0.66
CA HIS A 253 12.62 1.74 1.00
C HIS A 253 11.82 2.06 2.26
N PHE A 254 10.54 1.64 2.32
CA PHE A 254 9.68 1.83 3.49
C PHE A 254 10.26 1.18 4.76
N ASP A 255 10.74 -0.07 4.66
CA ASP A 255 11.39 -0.76 5.78
C ASP A 255 12.62 0.01 6.29
N ASN A 256 13.36 0.70 5.40
CA ASN A 256 14.47 1.56 5.79
C ASN A 256 14.02 2.86 6.48
N LEU A 257 12.84 3.40 6.15
CA LEU A 257 12.24 4.52 6.89
C LEU A 257 11.89 4.09 8.31
N ILE A 258 11.26 2.91 8.50
CA ILE A 258 10.96 2.37 9.84
C ILE A 258 12.24 2.21 10.66
N ARG A 259 13.31 1.62 10.07
CA ARG A 259 14.59 1.43 10.78
C ARG A 259 15.28 2.75 11.16
N ALA A 260 14.99 3.81 10.45
CA ALA A 260 15.52 5.16 10.71
C ALA A 260 14.54 6.03 11.49
N ALA A 261 13.47 5.46 12.05
CA ALA A 261 12.50 6.23 12.82
C ALA A 261 13.09 6.64 14.18
N ASP A 262 12.96 7.93 14.49
CA ASP A 262 13.31 8.50 15.79
C ASP A 262 12.18 8.30 16.81
N VAL A 263 10.91 8.22 16.33
CA VAL A 263 9.72 7.93 17.13
C VAL A 263 9.07 6.66 16.59
N ASN A 264 9.05 5.63 17.41
CA ASN A 264 8.44 4.36 17.06
C ASN A 264 6.92 4.38 17.28
N ALA A 265 6.21 3.40 16.70
CA ALA A 265 4.75 3.39 16.72
C ALA A 265 4.12 3.44 18.13
N HIS A 266 4.74 2.80 19.11
CA HIS A 266 4.26 2.83 20.51
C HIS A 266 4.53 4.15 21.24
N GLU A 267 5.36 5.02 20.68
CA GLU A 267 5.71 6.34 21.22
C GLU A 267 4.94 7.47 20.52
N ALA A 268 4.37 7.21 19.35
CA ALA A 268 3.79 8.24 18.49
C ALA A 268 2.62 8.99 19.15
N ALA A 269 1.77 8.30 19.89
CA ALA A 269 0.68 8.93 20.64
C ALA A 269 1.18 9.90 21.71
N ALA A 270 2.20 9.49 22.48
CA ALA A 270 2.82 10.34 23.50
C ALA A 270 3.53 11.56 22.87
N HIS A 271 4.20 11.37 21.74
CA HIS A 271 4.83 12.45 20.98
C HIS A 271 3.80 13.49 20.50
N ALA A 272 2.67 13.04 19.94
CA ALA A 272 1.60 13.95 19.52
C ALA A 272 0.99 14.75 20.70
N ARG A 273 0.80 14.14 21.88
CA ARG A 273 0.36 14.85 23.10
C ARG A 273 1.38 15.88 23.55
N ALA A 274 2.66 15.53 23.58
CA ALA A 274 3.71 16.46 23.95
C ALA A 274 3.73 17.69 23.03
N LEU A 275 3.52 17.54 21.74
CA LEU A 275 3.37 18.65 20.80
C LEU A 275 2.08 19.46 21.03
N ALA A 276 0.97 18.84 21.45
CA ALA A 276 -0.27 19.54 21.79
C ALA A 276 -0.13 20.42 23.05
N GLU A 277 0.69 20.00 24.00
CA GLU A 277 0.94 20.69 25.26
C GLU A 277 2.05 21.74 25.17
N ALA A 278 2.93 21.63 24.15
CA ALA A 278 4.06 22.53 24.01
C ALA A 278 3.61 23.98 23.81
N ASP A 279 4.30 24.88 24.48
CA ASP A 279 4.16 26.33 24.26
C ASP A 279 5.22 26.77 23.23
N PHE A 280 4.78 27.09 22.05
CA PHE A 280 5.68 27.52 20.96
C PHE A 280 5.93 29.03 20.95
N GLY A 281 5.35 29.80 21.93
CA GLY A 281 5.40 31.25 21.93
C GLY A 281 4.69 31.84 20.69
N ALA A 282 4.24 33.10 20.74
CA ALA A 282 3.78 33.77 19.54
C ALA A 282 4.96 33.86 18.55
N ALA A 283 4.82 33.24 17.38
CA ALA A 283 5.78 33.43 16.30
C ALA A 283 5.88 34.93 16.00
N ALA A 284 7.04 35.51 16.28
CA ALA A 284 7.33 36.91 16.05
C ALA A 284 7.40 37.22 14.56
#